data_db5fc3396728833305031f50a2e871b4
#
_entry.id   db5fc3396728833305031f50a2e871b4
#
_cell.length_a   1.000
_cell.length_b   1.000
_cell.length_c   1.000
_cell.angle_alpha   90.00
_cell.angle_beta   90.00
_cell.angle_gamma   90.00
#
_symmetry.space_group_name_H-M   'P 1'
#
loop_
_entity.id
_entity.type
_entity.pdbx_description
1 polymer ?
#
loop_
_entity_poly.entity_id
_entity_poly.type
_entity_poly.pdbx_seq_one_letter_code
_entity_poly.pdbx_strand_id
1 'polypeptide(L)'
;MHRAALEQFIWERYRVRPDCPWARYPNYQVFRHPGSRKWFAVVMDVPKCKLGLAGEERLDAVNLKCGPLLTGSLLTQPGFYPAYHMGKGSWITVALDGTVPREQLAVLLDISYQATWPKVPRA
;
A
#
# COMPACT_ATOMS: atom_id res chain seq x y z
N MET A 1 -7.99 9.03 -0.56
CA MET A 1 -8.87 7.91 -0.94
C MET A 1 -9.13 7.02 0.26
N HIS A 2 -10.37 6.57 0.40
CA HIS A 2 -10.69 5.48 1.31
C HIS A 2 -10.56 4.15 0.57
N ARG A 3 -10.72 3.04 1.30
CA ARG A 3 -10.48 1.68 0.79
C ARG A 3 -11.24 1.37 -0.50
N ALA A 4 -12.55 1.65 -0.54
CA ALA A 4 -13.36 1.32 -1.71
C ALA A 4 -12.94 2.12 -2.95
N ALA A 5 -12.59 3.39 -2.76
CA ALA A 5 -12.11 4.24 -3.86
C ALA A 5 -10.74 3.77 -4.37
N LEU A 6 -9.87 3.31 -3.48
CA LEU A 6 -8.58 2.75 -3.85
C LEU A 6 -8.74 1.49 -4.70
N GLU A 7 -9.61 0.59 -4.26
CA GLU A 7 -9.90 -0.65 -5.02
C GLU A 7 -10.42 -0.33 -6.42
N GLN A 8 -11.33 0.63 -6.53
CA GLN A 8 -11.88 1.06 -7.82
C GLN A 8 -10.80 1.70 -8.70
N PHE A 9 -9.95 2.54 -8.12
CA PHE A 9 -8.83 3.16 -8.83
C PHE A 9 -7.88 2.10 -9.40
N ILE A 10 -7.52 1.10 -8.60
CA ILE A 10 -6.62 0.03 -9.03
C ILE A 10 -7.25 -0.79 -10.16
N TRP A 11 -8.55 -1.08 -10.05
CA TRP A 11 -9.26 -1.78 -11.12
C TRP A 11 -9.26 -0.99 -12.43
N GLU A 12 -9.58 0.29 -12.36
CA GLU A 12 -9.65 1.13 -13.55
C GLU A 12 -8.28 1.31 -14.22
N ARG A 13 -7.23 1.43 -13.42
CA ARG A 13 -5.90 1.74 -13.93
C ARG A 13 -5.09 0.49 -14.31
N TYR A 14 -5.16 -0.56 -13.52
CA TYR A 14 -4.32 -1.75 -13.70
C TYR A 14 -5.10 -3.02 -14.02
N ARG A 15 -6.40 -2.98 -13.96
CA ARG A 15 -7.28 -4.13 -14.16
C ARG A 15 -6.96 -5.30 -13.22
N VAL A 16 -6.68 -5.00 -11.98
CA VAL A 16 -6.34 -5.97 -10.94
C VAL A 16 -7.40 -5.95 -9.86
N ARG A 17 -7.84 -7.13 -9.46
CA ARG A 17 -8.72 -7.34 -8.31
C ARG A 17 -7.89 -7.87 -7.15
N PRO A 18 -8.25 -7.56 -5.89
CA PRO A 18 -7.48 -8.04 -4.75
C PRO A 18 -7.81 -9.48 -4.41
N ASP A 19 -6.82 -10.16 -3.78
CA ASP A 19 -7.05 -11.40 -3.04
C ASP A 19 -7.17 -11.10 -1.56
N CYS A 20 -7.79 -12.02 -0.80
CA CYS A 20 -7.79 -11.99 0.66
C CYS A 20 -7.16 -13.31 1.13
N PRO A 21 -5.81 -13.43 1.12
CA PRO A 21 -5.16 -14.72 1.31
C PRO A 21 -5.10 -15.21 2.75
N TRP A 22 -5.42 -14.35 3.72
CA TRP A 22 -5.32 -14.68 5.14
C TRP A 22 -6.69 -14.78 5.78
N ALA A 23 -7.13 -16.01 6.11
CA ALA A 23 -8.39 -16.22 6.80
C ALA A 23 -8.42 -15.51 8.16
N ARG A 24 -7.26 -15.43 8.81
CA ARG A 24 -7.09 -14.77 10.11
C ARG A 24 -7.26 -13.25 10.05
N TYR A 25 -7.02 -12.67 8.88
CA TYR A 25 -7.10 -11.24 8.64
C TYR A 25 -8.02 -10.97 7.43
N PRO A 26 -9.35 -11.15 7.59
CA PRO A 26 -10.27 -11.09 6.45
C PRO A 26 -10.37 -9.72 5.79
N ASN A 27 -9.94 -8.67 6.48
CA ASN A 27 -9.96 -7.30 5.94
C ASN A 27 -8.66 -6.92 5.22
N TYR A 28 -7.68 -7.83 5.16
CA TYR A 28 -6.45 -7.59 4.41
C TYR A 28 -6.67 -7.96 2.95
N GLN A 29 -6.24 -7.07 2.05
CA GLN A 29 -6.36 -7.27 0.61
C GLN A 29 -4.99 -7.12 -0.03
N VAL A 30 -4.63 -8.06 -0.89
CA VAL A 30 -3.36 -8.05 -1.62
C VAL A 30 -3.62 -7.85 -3.09
N PHE A 31 -2.98 -6.86 -3.68
CA PHE A 31 -3.02 -6.58 -5.11
C PHE A 31 -1.72 -7.07 -5.74
N ARG A 32 -1.84 -7.95 -6.73
CA ARG A 32 -0.69 -8.63 -7.35
C ARG A 32 -0.60 -8.34 -8.83
N HIS A 33 0.62 -8.35 -9.35
CA HIS A 33 0.81 -8.35 -10.80
C HIS A 33 0.29 -9.67 -11.37
N PRO A 34 -0.50 -9.63 -12.45
CA PRO A 34 -0.86 -10.86 -13.16
C PRO A 34 0.41 -11.57 -13.65
N GLY A 35 0.42 -12.90 -13.60
CA GLY A 35 1.56 -13.69 -14.03
C GLY A 35 2.62 -13.90 -12.96
N SER A 36 3.37 -12.86 -12.60
CA SER A 36 4.44 -12.98 -11.59
C SER A 36 3.90 -13.17 -10.18
N ARG A 37 2.70 -12.68 -9.90
CA ARG A 37 2.06 -12.70 -8.59
C ARG A 37 2.78 -11.83 -7.54
N LYS A 38 3.70 -10.98 -7.94
CA LYS A 38 4.36 -10.04 -7.03
C LYS A 38 3.36 -9.01 -6.51
N TRP A 39 3.47 -8.68 -5.23
CA TRP A 39 2.59 -7.72 -4.57
C TRP A 39 3.01 -6.30 -4.91
N PHE A 40 2.07 -5.43 -5.23
CA PHE A 40 2.34 -4.00 -5.40
C PHE A 40 1.53 -3.12 -4.46
N ALA A 41 0.52 -3.65 -3.80
CA ALA A 41 -0.24 -2.94 -2.77
C ALA A 41 -0.85 -3.95 -1.81
N VAL A 42 -0.80 -3.64 -0.51
CA VAL A 42 -1.45 -4.45 0.52
C VAL A 42 -2.28 -3.53 1.39
N VAL A 43 -3.59 -3.73 1.37
CA VAL A 43 -4.53 -2.95 2.20
C VAL A 43 -4.80 -3.72 3.48
N MET A 44 -4.75 -3.02 4.60
CA MET A 44 -4.93 -3.60 5.93
C MET A 44 -5.78 -2.68 6.79
N ASP A 45 -6.43 -3.25 7.80
CA ASP A 45 -6.96 -2.47 8.91
C ASP A 45 -5.97 -2.59 10.07
N VAL A 46 -5.41 -1.47 10.48
CA VAL A 46 -4.30 -1.42 11.45
C VAL A 46 -4.76 -0.72 12.71
N PRO A 47 -4.51 -1.28 13.91
CA PRO A 47 -4.74 -0.53 15.14
C PRO A 47 -3.88 0.74 15.15
N LYS A 48 -4.48 1.87 15.46
CA LYS A 48 -3.77 3.16 15.45
C LYS A 48 -2.51 3.14 16.32
N CYS A 49 -2.56 2.46 17.46
CA CYS A 49 -1.39 2.36 18.34
C CYS A 49 -0.18 1.69 17.67
N LYS A 50 -0.40 0.83 16.69
CA LYS A 50 0.69 0.18 15.95
C LYS A 50 1.38 1.12 14.95
N LEU A 51 0.77 2.27 14.67
CA LEU A 51 1.36 3.32 13.84
C LEU A 51 1.87 4.50 14.68
N GLY A 52 1.91 4.35 16.00
CA GLY A 52 2.32 5.43 16.90
C GLY A 52 1.26 6.48 17.14
N LEU A 53 0.02 6.21 16.77
CA LEU A 53 -1.12 7.10 17.00
C LEU A 53 -1.83 6.73 18.30
N ALA A 54 -2.57 7.68 18.87
CA ALA A 54 -3.35 7.43 20.09
C ALA A 54 -4.62 6.63 19.73
N GLY A 55 -4.97 5.68 20.60
CA GLY A 55 -6.21 4.91 20.48
C GLY A 55 -6.01 3.51 19.95
N GLU A 56 -7.04 2.69 20.12
CA GLU A 56 -7.06 1.30 19.69
C GLU A 56 -7.95 1.08 18.46
N GLU A 57 -8.59 2.13 17.98
CA GLU A 57 -9.42 2.05 16.79
C GLU A 57 -8.57 1.60 15.59
N ARG A 58 -9.21 0.95 14.65
CA ARG A 58 -8.53 0.50 13.44
C ARG A 58 -8.62 1.56 12.36
N LEU A 59 -7.52 1.70 11.63
CA LEU A 59 -7.38 2.61 10.52
C LEU A 59 -7.07 1.81 9.28
N ASP A 60 -7.82 2.04 8.20
CA ASP A 60 -7.46 1.44 6.92
C ASP A 60 -6.20 2.08 6.38
N ALA A 61 -5.28 1.26 5.91
CA ALA A 61 -4.00 1.71 5.39
C ALA A 61 -3.57 0.82 4.22
N VAL A 62 -2.69 1.35 3.37
CA VAL A 62 -2.11 0.60 2.26
C VAL A 62 -0.59 0.64 2.36
N ASN A 63 0.05 -0.51 2.18
CA ASN A 63 1.50 -0.61 2.03
C ASN A 63 1.86 -0.54 0.57
N LEU A 64 2.80 0.35 0.24
CA LEU A 64 3.30 0.56 -1.12
C LEU A 64 4.83 0.51 -1.12
N LYS A 65 5.42 -0.02 -2.17
CA LYS A 65 6.88 -0.05 -2.32
C LYS A 65 7.34 1.17 -3.10
N CYS A 66 8.18 2.00 -2.48
CA CYS A 66 8.62 3.23 -3.12
C CYS A 66 10.14 3.46 -3.02
N GLY A 67 10.88 2.52 -2.44
CA GLY A 67 12.31 2.62 -2.31
C GLY A 67 12.77 3.46 -1.11
N PRO A 68 14.04 3.32 -0.71
CA PRO A 68 14.51 3.90 0.55
C PRO A 68 14.57 5.43 0.56
N LEU A 69 14.93 6.07 -0.54
CA LEU A 69 15.03 7.53 -0.59
C LEU A 69 13.66 8.19 -0.45
N LEU A 70 12.68 7.71 -1.21
CA LEU A 70 11.34 8.28 -1.17
C LEU A 70 10.66 7.96 0.16
N THR A 71 10.86 6.76 0.70
CA THR A 71 10.32 6.37 2.00
C THR A 71 10.79 7.34 3.09
N GLY A 72 12.09 7.65 3.13
CA GLY A 72 12.63 8.59 4.11
C GLY A 72 12.00 9.98 4.01
N SER A 73 11.81 10.47 2.80
CA SER A 73 11.18 11.76 2.57
C SER A 73 9.71 11.76 3.00
N LEU A 74 8.96 10.72 2.64
CA LEU A 74 7.53 10.64 2.94
C LEU A 74 7.24 10.52 4.44
N LEU A 75 8.12 9.88 5.20
CA LEU A 75 7.94 9.70 6.65
C LEU A 75 7.88 11.01 7.42
N THR A 76 8.30 12.13 6.83
CA THR A 76 8.17 13.45 7.44
C THR A 76 6.81 14.11 7.18
N GLN A 77 5.97 13.49 6.36
CA GLN A 77 4.67 14.05 5.96
C GLN A 77 3.53 13.36 6.72
N PRO A 78 2.41 14.07 6.97
CA PRO A 78 1.26 13.45 7.63
C PRO A 78 0.64 12.36 6.77
N GLY A 79 0.17 11.30 7.41
CA GLY A 79 -0.49 10.17 6.73
C GLY A 79 0.46 9.07 6.30
N PHE A 80 1.78 9.22 6.54
CA PHE A 80 2.79 8.23 6.19
C PHE A 80 3.45 7.67 7.44
N TYR A 81 3.64 6.36 7.47
CA TYR A 81 4.16 5.63 8.62
C TYR A 81 5.15 4.57 8.18
N PRO A 82 6.09 4.16 9.05
CA PRO A 82 6.95 3.00 8.76
C PRO A 82 6.11 1.78 8.40
N ALA A 83 6.59 0.99 7.46
CA ALA A 83 5.82 -0.13 6.93
C ALA A 83 5.40 -1.11 8.02
N TYR A 84 4.11 -1.36 8.11
CA TYR A 84 3.53 -2.29 9.06
C TYR A 84 3.54 -3.69 8.44
N HIS A 85 4.16 -4.65 9.12
CA HIS A 85 4.28 -6.06 8.68
C HIS A 85 5.06 -6.28 7.38
N MET A 86 5.81 -5.30 6.90
CA MET A 86 6.61 -5.46 5.67
C MET A 86 7.99 -4.83 5.85
N GLY A 87 8.88 -5.05 4.87
CA GLY A 87 10.24 -4.54 4.91
C GLY A 87 10.30 -3.02 5.00
N LYS A 88 10.86 -2.52 6.10
CA LYS A 88 10.94 -1.10 6.40
C LYS A 88 11.94 -0.42 5.51
N GLY A 89 12.40 0.03 4.89
CA GLY A 89 13.39 0.63 4.02
C GLY A 89 12.84 0.88 2.62
N SER A 90 12.05 -0.02 2.09
CA SER A 90 11.50 0.10 0.74
C SER A 90 10.00 0.26 0.70
N TRP A 91 9.29 -0.23 1.71
CA TRP A 91 7.84 -0.14 1.80
C TRP A 91 7.43 0.96 2.79
N ILE A 92 6.27 1.56 2.56
CA ILE A 92 5.69 2.58 3.43
C ILE A 92 4.22 2.28 3.67
N THR A 93 3.72 2.61 4.84
CA THR A 93 2.30 2.51 5.18
C THR A 93 1.65 3.88 5.00
N VAL A 94 0.57 3.93 4.24
CA VAL A 94 -0.17 5.15 3.92
C VAL A 94 -1.57 5.05 4.48
N ALA A 95 -1.97 6.04 5.30
CA ALA A 95 -3.33 6.06 5.86
C ALA A 95 -4.36 6.34 4.77
N LEU A 96 -5.45 5.57 4.79
CA LEU A 96 -6.56 5.71 3.85
C LEU A 96 -7.73 6.48 4.50
N ASP A 97 -7.42 7.58 5.15
CA ASP A 97 -8.41 8.41 5.87
C ASP A 97 -8.62 9.79 5.22
N GLY A 98 -8.06 10.00 4.03
CA GLY A 98 -8.14 11.27 3.33
C GLY A 98 -7.02 12.25 3.67
N THR A 99 -6.11 11.91 4.60
CA THR A 99 -4.98 12.77 4.95
C THR A 99 -4.05 12.98 3.76
N VAL A 100 -3.80 11.93 3.00
CA VAL A 100 -2.94 11.99 1.80
C VAL A 100 -3.81 12.33 0.58
N PRO A 101 -3.45 13.37 -0.18
CA PRO A 101 -4.22 13.72 -1.39
C PRO A 101 -4.29 12.58 -2.39
N ARG A 102 -5.43 12.47 -3.07
CA ARG A 102 -5.68 11.43 -4.08
C ARG A 102 -4.59 11.41 -5.15
N GLU A 103 -4.18 12.58 -5.62
CA GLU A 103 -3.18 12.71 -6.68
C GLU A 103 -1.82 12.16 -6.24
N GLN A 104 -1.45 12.42 -5.00
CA GLN A 104 -0.20 11.92 -4.44
C GLN A 104 -0.25 10.40 -4.30
N LEU A 105 -1.37 9.87 -3.80
CA LEU A 105 -1.54 8.44 -3.63
C LEU A 105 -1.51 7.72 -4.99
N ALA A 106 -2.10 8.32 -6.02
CA ALA A 106 -2.08 7.78 -7.38
C ALA A 106 -0.65 7.67 -7.93
N VAL A 107 0.17 8.70 -7.72
CA VAL A 107 1.58 8.68 -8.10
C VAL A 107 2.34 7.58 -7.37
N LEU A 108 2.11 7.44 -6.07
CA LEU A 108 2.77 6.41 -5.25
C LEU A 108 2.35 5.00 -5.66
N LEU A 109 1.10 4.80 -6.05
CA LEU A 109 0.65 3.52 -6.60
C LEU A 109 1.40 3.16 -7.88
N ASP A 110 1.57 4.12 -8.80
CA ASP A 110 2.34 3.89 -10.02
C ASP A 110 3.81 3.56 -9.71
N ILE A 111 4.40 4.25 -8.74
CA ILE A 111 5.77 3.97 -8.32
C ILE A 111 5.87 2.54 -7.79
N SER A 112 4.94 2.12 -6.92
CA SER A 112 4.93 0.77 -6.36
C SER A 112 4.71 -0.28 -7.45
N TYR A 113 3.79 -0.01 -8.37
CA TYR A 113 3.51 -0.91 -9.48
C TYR A 113 4.77 -1.13 -10.34
N GLN A 114 5.50 -0.05 -10.66
CA GLN A 114 6.73 -0.14 -11.43
C GLN A 114 7.87 -0.78 -10.63
N ALA A 115 8.00 -0.45 -9.35
CA ALA A 115 9.07 -0.99 -8.49
C ALA A 115 8.94 -2.49 -8.27
N THR A 116 7.74 -3.04 -8.39
CA THR A 116 7.46 -4.47 -8.23
C THR A 116 7.22 -5.17 -9.56
N TRP A 117 7.36 -4.47 -10.67
CA TRP A 117 7.22 -5.06 -12.00
C TRP A 117 8.28 -6.15 -12.19
N PRO A 118 7.93 -7.33 -12.67
CA PRO A 118 8.89 -8.40 -12.82
C PRO A 118 9.93 -8.05 -13.88
N LYS A 119 11.20 -8.36 -13.59
CA LYS A 119 12.25 -8.21 -14.58
C LYS A 119 12.05 -9.26 -15.68
N VAL A 120 12.05 -8.83 -16.92
CA VAL A 120 11.98 -9.73 -18.05
C VAL A 120 13.33 -10.43 -18.18
N PRO A 121 13.37 -11.78 -18.21
CA PRO A 121 14.64 -12.47 -18.43
C PRO A 121 15.22 -12.07 -19.76
N ARG A 122 16.50 -11.80 -19.79
CA ARG A 122 17.18 -11.54 -21.07
C ARG A 122 17.37 -12.86 -21.79
N ALA A 123 17.02 -12.85 -23.05
CA ALA A 123 17.23 -14.01 -23.90
C ALA A 123 18.73 -14.24 -24.10
#